data_e871a43a98b91786f2fe6af0a3b474c7
#
_entry.id   e871a43a98b91786f2fe6af0a3b474c7
#
_cell.length_a   1.000
_cell.length_b   1.000
_cell.length_c   1.000
_cell.angle_alpha   90.00
_cell.angle_beta   90.00
_cell.angle_gamma   90.00
#
_symmetry.space_group_name_H-M   'P 1'
#
loop_
_entity.id
_entity.type
_entity.pdbx_description
1 polymer ?
#
loop_
_entity_poly.entity_id
_entity_poly.type
_entity_poly.pdbx_seq_one_letter_code
_entity_poly.pdbx_strand_id
1 'polypeptide(L)'
;MTTTHEYDVVVVGAGTSGCYAAATIASEGLDVVIVERKTAEEAGHIACGDALKGANAFPDAIPKEQIEPAFTNTDVDHGRFEIPQEDSVLEIPVPGELAVIDRWEYGRLLIEGAEQRGVEFHYDTVVQDVTQDASGRVTGVRGKKKGEVVQYEADVTIDGAGALSLLQDKADLSDATFDTNVSYSQFCSAYREIVEVDEPVEWSDALVFKPAEVAAGYIWYFPRTETTINAGLGFQMTEQPMKLVEDLKQDLRARPEFENATVTDKLGAALPTRRPYDSAVAPGFMAVGDAAGHVNPTTGGGIAGAAYAGKYAGEQAVRAIEQGDVSESALWHYNERVMDHFGARYASLDVYNILSTAIDVDGLTGLLARVPGEKFAEALYSGTTSFGPRLIAQTAKESYGFWREIYQFYETKNAADDVMRHYERYPRRPSAMEGWQKERDRLMETVYDVTGAEPKY
;
A
#
# COMPACT_ATOMS: atom_id res chain seq x y z
N MET A 1 15.39 -35.16 -3.68
CA MET A 1 16.47 -34.61 -2.83
C MET A 1 16.11 -33.15 -2.63
N THR A 2 16.31 -32.60 -1.44
CA THR A 2 16.13 -31.15 -1.21
C THR A 2 17.42 -30.45 -1.60
N THR A 3 17.35 -29.44 -2.44
CA THR A 3 18.46 -28.56 -2.75
C THR A 3 18.45 -27.42 -1.72
N THR A 4 19.55 -27.22 -1.01
CA THR A 4 19.70 -26.12 -0.04
C THR A 4 20.64 -25.06 -0.61
N HIS A 5 20.26 -23.80 -0.48
CA HIS A 5 21.04 -22.61 -0.80
C HIS A 5 21.27 -21.82 0.48
N GLU A 6 22.42 -21.21 0.64
CA GLU A 6 22.81 -20.40 1.80
C GLU A 6 23.10 -18.97 1.36
N TYR A 7 22.54 -17.97 2.07
CA TYR A 7 22.72 -16.55 1.83
C TYR A 7 22.76 -15.80 3.17
N ASP A 8 23.27 -14.58 3.18
CA ASP A 8 23.12 -13.70 4.36
C ASP A 8 21.65 -13.29 4.54
N VAL A 9 20.96 -12.97 3.42
CA VAL A 9 19.54 -12.58 3.44
C VAL A 9 18.77 -13.26 2.32
N VAL A 10 17.57 -13.73 2.66
CA VAL A 10 16.57 -14.19 1.70
C VAL A 10 15.40 -13.18 1.67
N VAL A 11 15.06 -12.72 0.48
CA VAL A 11 13.88 -11.86 0.23
C VAL A 11 12.84 -12.64 -0.55
N VAL A 12 11.60 -12.66 -0.10
CA VAL A 12 10.50 -13.34 -0.80
C VAL A 12 9.66 -12.31 -1.55
N GLY A 13 9.65 -12.42 -2.88
CA GLY A 13 8.91 -11.55 -3.78
C GLY A 13 9.73 -10.43 -4.41
N ALA A 14 9.67 -10.36 -5.75
CA ALA A 14 10.33 -9.35 -6.59
C ALA A 14 9.46 -8.11 -6.82
N GLY A 15 8.67 -7.71 -5.81
CA GLY A 15 7.92 -6.47 -5.81
C GLY A 15 8.77 -5.25 -5.48
N THR A 16 8.16 -4.06 -5.42
CA THR A 16 8.88 -2.82 -5.11
C THR A 16 9.69 -2.92 -3.83
N SER A 17 9.09 -3.35 -2.72
CA SER A 17 9.78 -3.43 -1.43
C SER A 17 10.90 -4.48 -1.42
N GLY A 18 10.69 -5.63 -2.06
CA GLY A 18 11.69 -6.69 -2.15
C GLY A 18 12.92 -6.26 -2.96
N CYS A 19 12.73 -5.64 -4.13
CA CYS A 19 13.82 -5.12 -4.95
C CYS A 19 14.63 -4.04 -4.23
N TYR A 20 13.98 -3.08 -3.55
CA TYR A 20 14.71 -2.05 -2.78
C TYR A 20 15.44 -2.63 -1.57
N ALA A 21 14.86 -3.61 -0.86
CA ALA A 21 15.53 -4.28 0.25
C ALA A 21 16.78 -5.01 -0.22
N ALA A 22 16.64 -5.87 -1.24
CA ALA A 22 17.75 -6.65 -1.76
C ALA A 22 18.84 -5.79 -2.40
N ALA A 23 18.47 -4.75 -3.17
CA ALA A 23 19.44 -3.82 -3.75
C ALA A 23 20.23 -3.06 -2.68
N THR A 24 19.57 -2.67 -1.57
CA THR A 24 20.24 -2.04 -0.42
C THR A 24 21.24 -2.98 0.21
N ILE A 25 20.86 -4.24 0.46
CA ILE A 25 21.70 -5.27 1.08
C ILE A 25 22.91 -5.60 0.19
N ALA A 26 22.69 -5.86 -1.10
CA ALA A 26 23.76 -6.18 -2.04
C ALA A 26 24.75 -5.02 -2.20
N SER A 27 24.30 -3.77 -2.13
CA SER A 27 25.16 -2.58 -2.19
C SER A 27 26.14 -2.48 -1.01
N GLU A 28 25.84 -3.13 0.11
CA GLU A 28 26.71 -3.22 1.29
C GLU A 28 27.57 -4.50 1.30
N GLY A 29 27.49 -5.30 0.24
CA GLY A 29 28.37 -6.45 -0.01
C GLY A 29 27.95 -7.76 0.65
N LEU A 30 26.71 -7.87 1.11
CA LEU A 30 26.14 -9.13 1.62
C LEU A 30 25.51 -9.96 0.48
N ASP A 31 25.55 -11.28 0.64
CA ASP A 31 24.92 -12.22 -0.29
C ASP A 31 23.40 -12.24 -0.08
N VAL A 32 22.64 -11.86 -1.11
CA VAL A 32 21.19 -11.77 -1.05
C VAL A 32 20.53 -12.41 -2.27
N VAL A 33 19.46 -13.16 -2.04
CA VAL A 33 18.62 -13.74 -3.09
C VAL A 33 17.18 -13.24 -2.97
N ILE A 34 16.57 -12.92 -4.12
CA ILE A 34 15.13 -12.77 -4.24
C ILE A 34 14.53 -14.07 -4.76
N VAL A 35 13.59 -14.65 -4.01
CA VAL A 35 12.81 -15.81 -4.42
C VAL A 35 11.45 -15.34 -4.95
N GLU A 36 11.24 -15.53 -6.27
CA GLU A 36 10.04 -15.05 -6.97
C GLU A 36 9.23 -16.23 -7.55
N ARG A 37 7.93 -16.21 -7.34
CA ARG A 37 7.01 -17.27 -7.82
C ARG A 37 6.76 -17.24 -9.32
N LYS A 38 6.85 -16.08 -9.93
CA LYS A 38 6.66 -15.88 -11.37
C LYS A 38 7.92 -16.27 -12.16
N THR A 39 7.73 -16.49 -13.46
CA THR A 39 8.86 -16.60 -14.39
C THR A 39 9.60 -15.27 -14.51
N ALA A 40 10.79 -15.27 -15.06
CA ALA A 40 11.58 -14.05 -15.29
C ALA A 40 10.84 -13.07 -16.22
N GLU A 41 10.09 -13.60 -17.19
CA GLU A 41 9.34 -12.80 -18.14
C GLU A 41 8.10 -12.14 -17.50
N GLU A 42 7.48 -12.78 -16.49
CA GLU A 42 6.26 -12.31 -15.82
C GLU A 42 6.57 -11.50 -14.55
N ALA A 43 7.77 -11.60 -14.02
CA ALA A 43 8.18 -10.88 -12.82
C ALA A 43 8.06 -9.36 -13.03
N GLY A 44 7.61 -8.65 -12.00
CA GLY A 44 7.32 -7.22 -12.10
C GLY A 44 5.93 -6.87 -12.67
N HIS A 45 5.22 -7.79 -13.37
CA HIS A 45 3.86 -7.57 -13.85
C HIS A 45 2.85 -7.70 -12.69
N ILE A 46 2.52 -6.60 -12.06
CA ILE A 46 1.71 -6.51 -10.84
C ILE A 46 0.48 -5.63 -11.10
N ALA A 47 -0.68 -6.00 -10.53
CA ALA A 47 -1.88 -5.16 -10.58
C ALA A 47 -1.63 -3.83 -9.84
N CYS A 48 -1.96 -2.72 -10.49
CA CYS A 48 -1.76 -1.37 -9.98
C CYS A 48 -2.68 -0.41 -10.71
N GLY A 49 -3.07 0.69 -10.07
CA GLY A 49 -3.73 1.83 -10.74
C GLY A 49 -2.75 2.71 -11.52
N ASP A 50 -1.44 2.47 -11.40
CA ASP A 50 -0.36 3.16 -12.10
C ASP A 50 -0.09 4.61 -11.66
N ALA A 51 -0.96 5.24 -10.87
CA ALA A 51 -0.71 6.59 -10.37
C ALA A 51 0.37 6.60 -9.28
N LEU A 52 1.37 7.44 -9.47
CA LEU A 52 2.51 7.62 -8.60
C LEU A 52 2.58 9.06 -8.10
N LYS A 53 2.43 9.23 -6.79
CA LYS A 53 2.67 10.52 -6.13
C LYS A 53 4.07 10.56 -5.54
N GLY A 54 4.71 11.72 -5.60
CA GLY A 54 6.08 11.90 -5.15
C GLY A 54 7.09 11.25 -6.10
N ALA A 55 6.84 11.39 -7.40
CA ALA A 55 7.66 10.85 -8.48
C ALA A 55 9.15 11.27 -8.43
N ASN A 56 9.49 12.23 -7.57
CA ASN A 56 10.84 12.76 -7.34
C ASN A 56 11.56 12.15 -6.12
N ALA A 57 10.92 11.29 -5.34
CA ALA A 57 11.45 10.82 -4.05
C ALA A 57 11.55 9.30 -4.00
N PHE A 58 12.66 8.76 -4.49
CA PHE A 58 12.99 7.35 -4.40
C PHE A 58 14.30 7.13 -3.63
N PRO A 59 14.45 5.98 -2.95
CA PRO A 59 15.72 5.62 -2.30
C PRO A 59 16.85 5.42 -3.32
N ASP A 60 18.08 5.82 -2.96
CA ASP A 60 19.27 5.78 -3.82
C ASP A 60 19.67 4.36 -4.26
N ALA A 61 19.22 3.31 -3.53
CA ALA A 61 19.50 1.93 -3.88
C ALA A 61 19.07 1.58 -5.31
N ILE A 62 17.91 2.08 -5.76
CA ILE A 62 17.48 2.09 -7.16
C ILE A 62 17.00 3.51 -7.45
N PRO A 63 17.85 4.40 -8.00
CA PRO A 63 17.54 5.82 -8.14
C PRO A 63 16.44 6.07 -9.17
N LYS A 64 15.81 7.24 -9.08
CA LYS A 64 14.73 7.68 -9.98
C LYS A 64 15.09 7.53 -11.44
N GLU A 65 16.28 7.93 -11.83
CA GLU A 65 16.76 7.92 -13.21
C GLU A 65 16.71 6.53 -13.83
N GLN A 66 16.81 5.48 -13.02
CA GLN A 66 16.72 4.09 -13.49
C GLN A 66 15.29 3.65 -13.77
N ILE A 67 14.30 4.21 -13.05
CA ILE A 67 12.89 3.81 -13.16
C ILE A 67 12.05 4.83 -13.96
N GLU A 68 12.57 6.04 -14.17
CA GLU A 68 11.89 7.11 -14.92
C GLU A 68 11.46 6.73 -16.34
N PRO A 69 12.15 5.83 -17.09
CA PRO A 69 11.65 5.36 -18.39
C PRO A 69 10.27 4.71 -18.35
N ALA A 70 9.81 4.24 -17.19
CA ALA A 70 8.46 3.71 -17.01
C ALA A 70 7.40 4.80 -16.78
N PHE A 71 7.77 6.07 -16.65
CA PHE A 71 6.83 7.17 -16.44
C PHE A 71 6.25 7.57 -17.79
N THR A 72 5.02 7.16 -18.05
CA THR A 72 4.35 7.32 -19.35
C THR A 72 3.59 8.64 -19.48
N ASN A 73 3.15 9.20 -18.35
CA ASN A 73 2.49 10.51 -18.32
C ASN A 73 2.91 11.28 -17.07
N THR A 74 3.59 12.41 -17.27
CA THR A 74 4.05 13.32 -16.21
C THR A 74 3.32 14.66 -16.22
N ASP A 75 2.36 14.84 -17.12
CA ASP A 75 1.59 16.07 -17.26
C ASP A 75 0.33 16.11 -16.37
N VAL A 76 0.06 15.01 -15.64
CA VAL A 76 -1.04 14.96 -14.66
C VAL A 76 -0.70 15.84 -13.44
N ASP A 77 -1.60 16.75 -13.08
CA ASP A 77 -1.40 17.70 -11.97
C ASP A 77 -2.57 17.79 -11.00
N HIS A 78 -3.72 17.18 -11.32
CA HIS A 78 -4.91 17.23 -10.48
C HIS A 78 -5.69 15.91 -10.45
N GLY A 79 -6.55 15.78 -9.44
CA GLY A 79 -7.57 14.76 -9.35
C GLY A 79 -8.93 15.32 -9.80
N ARG A 80 -9.61 14.58 -10.66
CA ARG A 80 -10.96 14.86 -11.15
C ARG A 80 -11.94 13.88 -10.50
N PHE A 81 -12.73 14.35 -9.53
CA PHE A 81 -13.70 13.54 -8.82
C PHE A 81 -15.09 13.72 -9.44
N GLU A 82 -15.61 12.69 -10.05
CA GLU A 82 -16.97 12.66 -10.57
C GLU A 82 -17.95 12.36 -9.44
N ILE A 83 -19.00 13.15 -9.34
CA ILE A 83 -20.09 13.03 -8.35
C ILE A 83 -21.40 12.80 -9.12
N PRO A 84 -21.73 11.54 -9.48
CA PRO A 84 -22.88 11.26 -10.34
C PRO A 84 -24.21 11.72 -9.77
N GLN A 85 -24.39 11.68 -8.44
CA GLN A 85 -25.62 12.09 -7.76
C GLN A 85 -25.93 13.59 -7.88
N GLU A 86 -24.89 14.40 -8.08
CA GLU A 86 -25.02 15.85 -8.22
C GLU A 86 -24.76 16.33 -9.68
N ASP A 87 -24.53 15.40 -10.61
CA ASP A 87 -24.12 15.68 -12.00
C ASP A 87 -23.00 16.74 -12.04
N SER A 88 -22.00 16.56 -11.18
CA SER A 88 -20.93 17.51 -10.97
C SER A 88 -19.55 16.85 -10.95
N VAL A 89 -18.52 17.66 -11.19
CA VAL A 89 -17.12 17.26 -11.13
C VAL A 89 -16.40 18.22 -10.20
N LEU A 90 -15.61 17.64 -9.27
CA LEU A 90 -14.74 18.38 -8.38
C LEU A 90 -13.28 18.18 -8.82
N GLU A 91 -12.62 19.25 -9.23
CA GLU A 91 -11.18 19.23 -9.55
C GLU A 91 -10.38 19.62 -8.32
N ILE A 92 -9.40 18.80 -7.98
CA ILE A 92 -8.58 18.96 -6.78
C ILE A 92 -7.12 18.96 -7.18
N PRO A 93 -6.38 20.07 -7.02
CA PRO A 93 -4.94 20.09 -7.23
C PRO A 93 -4.25 19.06 -6.32
N VAL A 94 -3.41 18.22 -6.87
CA VAL A 94 -2.61 17.28 -6.09
C VAL A 94 -1.24 17.90 -5.85
N PRO A 95 -0.87 18.21 -4.60
CA PRO A 95 0.41 18.83 -4.32
C PRO A 95 1.57 17.86 -4.58
N GLY A 96 2.62 18.34 -5.25
CA GLY A 96 3.82 17.60 -5.57
C GLY A 96 3.82 17.02 -6.99
N GLU A 97 4.88 16.32 -7.35
CA GLU A 97 5.00 15.67 -8.64
C GLU A 97 4.13 14.42 -8.70
N LEU A 98 3.32 14.32 -9.76
CA LEU A 98 2.55 13.14 -10.12
C LEU A 98 3.13 12.50 -11.38
N ALA A 99 2.90 11.21 -11.53
CA ALA A 99 3.10 10.51 -12.78
C ALA A 99 2.09 9.35 -12.89
N VAL A 100 1.74 8.99 -14.10
CA VAL A 100 1.16 7.68 -14.41
C VAL A 100 2.25 6.84 -15.05
N ILE A 101 2.39 5.60 -14.62
CA ILE A 101 3.50 4.72 -15.01
C ILE A 101 3.00 3.51 -15.78
N ASP A 102 3.84 2.94 -16.63
CA ASP A 102 3.69 1.54 -17.00
C ASP A 102 4.21 0.67 -15.85
N ARG A 103 3.29 0.05 -15.11
CA ARG A 103 3.63 -0.72 -13.91
C ARG A 103 4.48 -1.96 -14.22
N TRP A 104 4.30 -2.56 -15.40
CA TRP A 104 5.11 -3.71 -15.80
C TRP A 104 6.54 -3.28 -16.12
N GLU A 105 6.71 -2.24 -16.93
CA GLU A 105 8.04 -1.68 -17.22
C GLU A 105 8.73 -1.19 -15.94
N TYR A 106 8.01 -0.52 -15.05
CA TYR A 106 8.52 -0.13 -13.74
C TYR A 106 9.04 -1.34 -12.94
N GLY A 107 8.28 -2.45 -12.92
CA GLY A 107 8.68 -3.67 -12.23
C GLY A 107 9.94 -4.30 -12.84
N ARG A 108 10.04 -4.29 -14.17
CA ARG A 108 11.20 -4.80 -14.92
C ARG A 108 12.46 -3.97 -14.63
N LEU A 109 12.33 -2.66 -14.62
CA LEU A 109 13.44 -1.73 -14.28
C LEU A 109 13.90 -1.87 -12.81
N LEU A 110 12.98 -2.16 -11.89
CA LEU A 110 13.36 -2.46 -10.50
C LEU A 110 14.18 -3.74 -10.39
N ILE A 111 13.77 -4.80 -11.09
CA ILE A 111 14.50 -6.08 -11.12
C ILE A 111 15.89 -5.87 -11.71
N GLU A 112 15.98 -5.22 -12.87
CA GLU A 112 17.25 -4.88 -13.51
C GLU A 112 18.13 -4.03 -12.58
N GLY A 113 17.54 -3.07 -11.87
CA GLY A 113 18.26 -2.26 -10.90
C GLY A 113 18.83 -3.05 -9.73
N ALA A 114 18.12 -4.06 -9.26
CA ALA A 114 18.60 -4.95 -8.21
C ALA A 114 19.68 -5.91 -8.74
N GLU A 115 19.51 -6.48 -9.94
CA GLU A 115 20.53 -7.35 -10.60
C GLU A 115 21.85 -6.61 -10.82
N GLN A 116 21.81 -5.36 -11.27
CA GLN A 116 23.00 -4.52 -11.47
C GLN A 116 23.79 -4.28 -10.17
N ARG A 117 23.16 -4.48 -9.00
CA ARG A 117 23.79 -4.37 -7.68
C ARG A 117 24.26 -5.71 -7.12
N GLY A 118 24.08 -6.79 -7.88
CA GLY A 118 24.54 -8.13 -7.51
C GLY A 118 23.49 -8.99 -6.81
N VAL A 119 22.22 -8.59 -6.81
CA VAL A 119 21.11 -9.40 -6.27
C VAL A 119 20.92 -10.64 -7.15
N GLU A 120 20.89 -11.83 -6.55
CA GLU A 120 20.54 -13.08 -7.23
C GLU A 120 19.00 -13.24 -7.27
N PHE A 121 18.48 -13.77 -8.39
CA PHE A 121 17.03 -14.03 -8.53
C PHE A 121 16.77 -15.50 -8.79
N HIS A 122 15.90 -16.10 -7.97
CA HIS A 122 15.39 -17.44 -8.18
C HIS A 122 13.90 -17.37 -8.57
N TYR A 123 13.65 -17.31 -9.88
CA TYR A 123 12.32 -17.34 -10.48
C TYR A 123 11.69 -18.73 -10.46
N ASP A 124 10.38 -18.84 -10.81
CA ASP A 124 9.58 -20.08 -10.82
C ASP A 124 9.58 -20.81 -9.47
N THR A 125 9.75 -20.08 -8.37
CA THR A 125 9.92 -20.66 -7.04
C THR A 125 8.83 -20.21 -6.10
N VAL A 126 7.90 -21.09 -5.80
CA VAL A 126 6.78 -20.82 -4.88
C VAL A 126 7.22 -21.14 -3.46
N VAL A 127 7.46 -20.12 -2.64
CA VAL A 127 7.69 -20.30 -1.21
C VAL A 127 6.41 -20.78 -0.55
N GLN A 128 6.51 -21.81 0.29
CA GLN A 128 5.37 -22.50 0.90
C GLN A 128 5.44 -22.52 2.44
N ASP A 129 6.63 -22.29 2.99
CA ASP A 129 6.88 -22.48 4.42
C ASP A 129 8.07 -21.64 4.89
N VAL A 130 8.13 -21.40 6.18
CA VAL A 130 9.23 -20.74 6.88
C VAL A 130 10.00 -21.79 7.70
N THR A 131 11.32 -21.69 7.76
CA THR A 131 12.12 -22.53 8.64
C THR A 131 12.50 -21.76 9.91
N GLN A 132 12.39 -22.42 11.06
CA GLN A 132 12.71 -21.84 12.37
C GLN A 132 13.60 -22.79 13.16
N ASP A 133 14.47 -22.24 13.99
CA ASP A 133 15.26 -23.02 14.94
C ASP A 133 14.48 -23.28 16.25
N ALA A 134 15.11 -23.99 17.19
CA ALA A 134 14.49 -24.36 18.46
C ALA A 134 14.17 -23.15 19.38
N SER A 135 14.71 -21.97 19.09
CA SER A 135 14.40 -20.72 19.81
C SER A 135 13.23 -19.94 19.20
N GLY A 136 12.67 -20.42 18.07
CA GLY A 136 11.64 -19.71 17.31
C GLY A 136 12.20 -18.68 16.32
N ARG A 137 13.53 -18.52 16.22
CA ARG A 137 14.16 -17.63 15.22
C ARG A 137 13.92 -18.18 13.83
N VAL A 138 13.46 -17.32 12.92
CA VAL A 138 13.38 -17.65 11.50
C VAL A 138 14.79 -17.78 10.91
N THR A 139 15.04 -18.88 10.21
CA THR A 139 16.34 -19.26 9.64
C THR A 139 16.30 -19.42 8.12
N GLY A 140 15.19 -19.04 7.49
CA GLY A 140 15.01 -19.09 6.07
C GLY A 140 13.63 -19.51 5.62
N VAL A 141 13.54 -19.99 4.37
CA VAL A 141 12.28 -20.42 3.76
C VAL A 141 12.43 -21.72 2.98
N ARG A 142 11.31 -22.42 2.80
CA ARG A 142 11.19 -23.61 1.98
C ARG A 142 10.13 -23.42 0.91
N GLY A 143 10.45 -23.83 -0.30
CA GLY A 143 9.54 -23.70 -1.44
C GLY A 143 9.64 -24.84 -2.42
N LYS A 144 8.99 -24.65 -3.57
CA LYS A 144 9.05 -25.56 -4.71
C LYS A 144 9.43 -24.80 -5.98
N LYS A 145 10.41 -25.35 -6.70
CA LYS A 145 10.78 -24.95 -8.05
C LYS A 145 10.54 -26.10 -8.99
N LYS A 146 9.63 -25.94 -9.96
CA LYS A 146 9.24 -26.99 -10.93
C LYS A 146 8.87 -28.33 -10.28
N GLY A 147 8.26 -28.27 -9.09
CA GLY A 147 7.84 -29.47 -8.34
C GLY A 147 8.89 -30.05 -7.39
N GLU A 148 10.15 -29.66 -7.49
CA GLU A 148 11.22 -30.06 -6.57
C GLU A 148 11.29 -29.15 -5.35
N VAL A 149 11.58 -29.73 -4.18
CA VAL A 149 11.72 -28.97 -2.93
C VAL A 149 13.06 -28.27 -2.91
N VAL A 150 13.03 -26.95 -2.66
CA VAL A 150 14.20 -26.10 -2.45
C VAL A 150 14.11 -25.44 -1.09
N GLN A 151 15.24 -25.28 -0.43
CA GLN A 151 15.38 -24.61 0.86
C GLN A 151 16.40 -23.48 0.74
N TYR A 152 16.09 -22.36 1.37
CA TYR A 152 16.98 -21.21 1.45
C TYR A 152 17.23 -20.94 2.94
N GLU A 153 18.49 -21.05 3.35
CA GLU A 153 18.94 -20.74 4.70
C GLU A 153 19.54 -19.32 4.71
N ALA A 154 19.18 -18.52 5.71
CA ALA A 154 19.66 -17.15 5.85
C ALA A 154 19.62 -16.67 7.31
N ASP A 155 20.47 -15.70 7.64
CA ASP A 155 20.41 -15.01 8.92
C ASP A 155 19.15 -14.15 9.07
N VAL A 156 18.71 -13.51 7.99
CA VAL A 156 17.48 -12.69 7.94
C VAL A 156 16.63 -13.09 6.75
N THR A 157 15.34 -13.25 6.99
CA THR A 157 14.29 -13.44 5.97
C THR A 157 13.43 -12.17 5.87
N ILE A 158 13.27 -11.64 4.66
CA ILE A 158 12.42 -10.47 4.40
C ILE A 158 11.19 -10.91 3.60
N ASP A 159 10.01 -10.75 4.18
CA ASP A 159 8.72 -11.02 3.55
C ASP A 159 8.25 -9.81 2.74
N GLY A 160 8.46 -9.85 1.43
CA GLY A 160 7.94 -8.92 0.44
C GLY A 160 6.92 -9.57 -0.50
N ALA A 161 6.25 -10.65 -0.05
CA ALA A 161 5.35 -11.45 -0.89
C ALA A 161 3.99 -10.79 -1.20
N GLY A 162 3.75 -9.59 -0.68
CA GLY A 162 2.55 -8.79 -0.96
C GLY A 162 1.42 -8.99 0.05
N ALA A 163 0.25 -8.45 -0.27
CA ALA A 163 -0.86 -8.23 0.65
C ALA A 163 -1.39 -9.48 1.39
N LEU A 164 -1.32 -10.64 0.75
CA LEU A 164 -1.80 -11.91 1.30
C LEU A 164 -0.62 -12.88 1.46
N SER A 165 0.44 -12.43 2.12
CA SER A 165 1.58 -13.29 2.39
C SER A 165 1.18 -14.45 3.29
N LEU A 166 1.53 -15.68 2.85
CA LEU A 166 1.34 -16.89 3.64
C LEU A 166 2.48 -17.14 4.63
N LEU A 167 3.60 -16.41 4.54
CA LEU A 167 4.78 -16.64 5.38
C LEU A 167 4.48 -16.37 6.84
N GLN A 168 3.72 -15.33 7.12
CA GLN A 168 3.33 -14.93 8.47
C GLN A 168 2.42 -15.96 9.14
N ASP A 169 1.57 -16.65 8.35
CA ASP A 169 0.71 -17.73 8.85
C ASP A 169 1.48 -19.04 9.09
N LYS A 170 2.67 -19.18 8.47
CA LYS A 170 3.52 -20.38 8.58
C LYS A 170 4.57 -20.28 9.66
N ALA A 171 4.97 -19.06 10.01
CA ALA A 171 5.91 -18.81 11.08
C ALA A 171 5.20 -18.82 12.45
N ASP A 172 5.82 -19.44 13.45
CA ASP A 172 5.40 -19.25 14.84
C ASP A 172 6.02 -17.95 15.37
N LEU A 173 5.23 -16.89 15.37
CA LEU A 173 5.62 -15.55 15.81
C LEU A 173 5.02 -15.19 17.18
N SER A 174 4.49 -16.19 17.92
CA SER A 174 3.74 -15.98 19.16
C SER A 174 4.58 -15.38 20.29
N ASP A 175 5.89 -15.60 20.30
CA ASP A 175 6.82 -15.05 21.30
C ASP A 175 7.36 -13.66 20.92
N ALA A 176 7.04 -13.15 19.73
CA ALA A 176 7.41 -11.82 19.25
C ALA A 176 6.24 -10.82 19.37
N THR A 177 6.55 -9.53 19.24
CA THR A 177 5.52 -8.48 19.22
C THR A 177 4.93 -8.28 17.80
N PHE A 178 5.21 -9.17 16.86
CA PHE A 178 4.73 -9.11 15.50
C PHE A 178 3.21 -8.98 15.44
N ASP A 179 2.68 -8.07 14.60
CA ASP A 179 1.24 -7.85 14.47
C ASP A 179 0.60 -9.00 13.67
N THR A 180 -0.10 -9.88 14.38
CA THR A 180 -0.85 -11.01 13.78
C THR A 180 -2.35 -10.72 13.65
N ASN A 181 -2.82 -9.51 13.99
CA ASN A 181 -4.22 -9.14 13.89
C ASN A 181 -4.59 -8.77 12.44
N VAL A 182 -4.73 -9.78 11.60
CA VAL A 182 -5.04 -9.64 10.18
C VAL A 182 -6.38 -10.30 9.85
N SER A 183 -7.28 -9.56 9.22
CA SER A 183 -8.59 -10.04 8.76
C SER A 183 -8.96 -9.47 7.40
N TYR A 184 -9.89 -10.09 6.69
CA TYR A 184 -10.35 -9.63 5.37
C TYR A 184 -10.93 -8.22 5.37
N SER A 185 -11.51 -7.76 6.48
CA SER A 185 -11.99 -6.38 6.66
C SER A 185 -10.91 -5.31 6.53
N GLN A 186 -9.65 -5.72 6.58
CA GLN A 186 -8.48 -4.84 6.48
C GLN A 186 -7.92 -4.76 5.06
N PHE A 187 -8.59 -5.37 4.08
CA PHE A 187 -8.15 -5.42 2.69
C PHE A 187 -9.21 -4.91 1.74
N CYS A 188 -8.73 -4.44 0.60
CA CYS A 188 -9.50 -4.08 -0.57
C CYS A 188 -9.20 -5.09 -1.69
N SER A 189 -10.23 -5.50 -2.42
CA SER A 189 -10.09 -6.17 -3.71
C SER A 189 -10.06 -5.12 -4.81
N ALA A 190 -9.17 -5.29 -5.78
CA ALA A 190 -9.06 -4.41 -6.94
C ALA A 190 -8.94 -5.21 -8.23
N TYR A 191 -9.51 -4.66 -9.30
CA TYR A 191 -9.39 -5.14 -10.66
C TYR A 191 -9.15 -3.98 -11.61
N ARG A 192 -8.28 -4.16 -12.58
CA ARG A 192 -7.98 -3.13 -13.59
C ARG A 192 -7.84 -3.73 -14.99
N GLU A 193 -8.14 -2.90 -15.99
CA GLU A 193 -7.88 -3.15 -17.41
C GLU A 193 -7.01 -2.01 -17.96
N ILE A 194 -6.03 -2.32 -18.81
CA ILE A 194 -5.39 -1.33 -19.66
C ILE A 194 -6.18 -1.29 -20.95
N VAL A 195 -6.68 -0.11 -21.27
CA VAL A 195 -7.62 0.11 -22.35
C VAL A 195 -7.05 1.09 -23.35
N GLU A 196 -7.08 0.76 -24.64
CA GLU A 196 -6.75 1.66 -25.74
C GLU A 196 -8.05 2.19 -26.36
N VAL A 197 -8.17 3.51 -26.46
CA VAL A 197 -9.29 4.22 -27.05
C VAL A 197 -8.92 4.78 -28.43
N ASP A 198 -9.92 4.93 -29.31
CA ASP A 198 -9.69 5.39 -30.70
C ASP A 198 -9.29 6.88 -30.77
N GLU A 199 -9.85 7.71 -29.90
CA GLU A 199 -9.62 9.15 -29.87
C GLU A 199 -9.03 9.58 -28.52
N PRO A 200 -8.18 10.61 -28.48
CA PRO A 200 -7.63 11.15 -27.23
C PRO A 200 -8.72 11.58 -26.24
N VAL A 201 -8.55 11.22 -24.96
CA VAL A 201 -9.45 11.68 -23.91
C VAL A 201 -9.17 13.14 -23.55
N GLU A 202 -10.22 13.93 -23.26
CA GLU A 202 -10.09 15.36 -22.92
C GLU A 202 -9.45 15.60 -21.54
N TRP A 203 -9.44 14.59 -20.66
CA TRP A 203 -8.94 14.64 -19.29
C TRP A 203 -7.59 13.91 -19.12
N SER A 204 -6.75 13.92 -20.15
CA SER A 204 -5.43 13.25 -20.11
C SER A 204 -4.44 13.88 -19.13
N ASP A 205 -4.71 15.07 -18.61
CA ASP A 205 -3.96 15.79 -17.57
C ASP A 205 -4.48 15.54 -16.14
N ALA A 206 -5.48 14.66 -15.96
CA ALA A 206 -6.13 14.39 -14.68
C ALA A 206 -6.12 12.91 -14.27
N LEU A 207 -6.08 12.65 -12.98
CA LEU A 207 -6.45 11.36 -12.39
C LEU A 207 -7.96 11.37 -12.10
N VAL A 208 -8.75 10.61 -12.86
CA VAL A 208 -10.21 10.58 -12.70
C VAL A 208 -10.61 9.54 -11.66
N PHE A 209 -11.48 9.95 -10.75
CA PHE A 209 -12.05 9.13 -9.69
C PHE A 209 -13.57 9.20 -9.69
N LYS A 210 -14.24 8.07 -9.47
CA LYS A 210 -15.68 7.97 -9.29
C LYS A 210 -15.98 7.06 -8.11
N PRO A 211 -16.81 7.44 -7.11
CA PRO A 211 -17.18 6.55 -6.02
C PRO A 211 -17.79 5.23 -6.52
N ALA A 212 -17.47 4.12 -5.88
CA ALA A 212 -18.12 2.84 -6.14
C ALA A 212 -19.52 2.84 -5.52
N GLU A 213 -20.51 2.25 -6.20
CA GLU A 213 -21.90 2.22 -5.74
C GLU A 213 -22.18 1.11 -4.71
N VAL A 214 -21.36 0.06 -4.69
CA VAL A 214 -21.65 -1.20 -3.97
C VAL A 214 -21.02 -1.26 -2.58
N ALA A 215 -19.81 -0.73 -2.44
CA ALA A 215 -19.05 -0.75 -1.19
C ALA A 215 -18.08 0.43 -1.13
N ALA A 216 -17.52 0.69 0.06
CA ALA A 216 -16.48 1.71 0.22
C ALA A 216 -15.31 1.45 -0.74
N GLY A 217 -15.11 2.37 -1.69
CA GLY A 217 -14.14 2.24 -2.75
C GLY A 217 -14.39 3.21 -3.89
N TYR A 218 -13.65 3.05 -4.97
CA TYR A 218 -13.78 3.92 -6.13
C TYR A 218 -13.37 3.24 -7.44
N ILE A 219 -13.94 3.74 -8.55
CA ILE A 219 -13.50 3.51 -9.91
C ILE A 219 -12.44 4.58 -10.23
N TRP A 220 -11.41 4.20 -10.97
CA TRP A 220 -10.41 5.12 -11.47
C TRP A 220 -10.21 5.01 -12.97
N TYR A 221 -9.81 6.13 -13.59
CA TYR A 221 -9.34 6.22 -14.96
C TYR A 221 -8.08 7.06 -14.94
N PHE A 222 -6.91 6.39 -15.09
CA PHE A 222 -5.61 7.05 -15.03
C PHE A 222 -4.93 6.96 -16.38
N PRO A 223 -4.73 8.10 -17.09
CA PRO A 223 -4.21 8.11 -18.44
C PRO A 223 -2.70 7.86 -18.44
N ARG A 224 -2.27 6.70 -18.99
CA ARG A 224 -0.87 6.46 -19.32
C ARG A 224 -0.40 7.36 -20.48
N THR A 225 -1.31 7.59 -21.41
CA THR A 225 -1.19 8.54 -22.53
C THR A 225 -2.57 9.12 -22.82
N GLU A 226 -2.70 9.98 -23.82
CA GLU A 226 -4.00 10.51 -24.24
C GLU A 226 -4.97 9.41 -24.73
N THR A 227 -4.45 8.24 -25.14
CA THR A 227 -5.26 7.13 -25.70
C THR A 227 -5.11 5.79 -24.96
N THR A 228 -4.19 5.67 -24.01
CA THR A 228 -3.99 4.46 -23.23
C THR A 228 -4.33 4.73 -21.76
N ILE A 229 -5.39 4.09 -21.26
CA ILE A 229 -5.97 4.38 -19.96
C ILE A 229 -5.87 3.13 -19.06
N ASN A 230 -5.38 3.29 -17.83
CA ASN A 230 -5.57 2.31 -16.79
C ASN A 230 -6.94 2.57 -16.14
N ALA A 231 -7.91 1.73 -16.45
CA ALA A 231 -9.26 1.77 -15.91
C ALA A 231 -9.43 0.67 -14.87
N GLY A 232 -9.88 1.00 -13.69
CA GLY A 232 -10.05 0.00 -12.64
C GLY A 232 -11.05 0.36 -11.56
N LEU A 233 -11.31 -0.61 -10.71
CA LEU A 233 -12.21 -0.51 -9.57
C LEU A 233 -11.61 -1.24 -8.37
N GLY A 234 -11.65 -0.60 -7.22
CA GLY A 234 -11.30 -1.19 -5.93
C GLY A 234 -12.37 -0.90 -4.88
N PHE A 235 -12.71 -1.89 -4.07
CA PHE A 235 -13.58 -1.72 -2.91
C PHE A 235 -13.19 -2.68 -1.77
N GLN A 236 -13.65 -2.38 -0.56
CA GLN A 236 -13.45 -3.22 0.61
C GLN A 236 -13.85 -4.67 0.31
N MET A 237 -13.08 -5.64 0.83
CA MET A 237 -13.24 -7.08 0.57
C MET A 237 -14.48 -7.64 1.31
N THR A 238 -15.62 -6.97 1.11
CA THR A 238 -16.94 -7.34 1.67
C THR A 238 -17.84 -7.97 0.63
N GLU A 239 -17.49 -7.85 -0.66
CA GLU A 239 -18.26 -8.31 -1.80
C GLU A 239 -17.52 -9.38 -2.61
N GLN A 240 -18.26 -10.07 -3.47
CA GLN A 240 -17.65 -11.08 -4.35
C GLN A 240 -16.72 -10.43 -5.38
N PRO A 241 -15.50 -10.97 -5.62
CA PRO A 241 -14.53 -10.36 -6.54
C PRO A 241 -15.05 -10.16 -7.98
N MET A 242 -15.98 -11.00 -8.46
CA MET A 242 -16.56 -10.83 -9.79
C MET A 242 -17.38 -9.55 -9.95
N LYS A 243 -17.88 -8.99 -8.84
CA LYS A 243 -18.60 -7.72 -8.84
C LYS A 243 -17.72 -6.56 -9.32
N LEU A 244 -16.40 -6.58 -9.00
CA LEU A 244 -15.44 -5.62 -9.53
C LEU A 244 -15.43 -5.60 -11.06
N VAL A 245 -15.41 -6.79 -11.67
CA VAL A 245 -15.37 -6.92 -13.14
C VAL A 245 -16.66 -6.46 -13.77
N GLU A 246 -17.80 -6.80 -13.17
CA GLU A 246 -19.14 -6.45 -13.68
C GLU A 246 -19.37 -4.94 -13.62
N ASP A 247 -19.08 -4.32 -12.48
CA ASP A 247 -19.33 -2.88 -12.25
C ASP A 247 -18.37 -2.02 -13.10
N LEU A 248 -17.07 -2.38 -13.17
CA LEU A 248 -16.14 -1.68 -14.06
C LEU A 248 -16.60 -1.76 -15.51
N LYS A 249 -16.98 -2.94 -15.99
CA LYS A 249 -17.45 -3.11 -17.38
C LYS A 249 -18.77 -2.38 -17.66
N GLN A 250 -19.63 -2.27 -16.66
CA GLN A 250 -20.86 -1.49 -16.77
C GLN A 250 -20.54 0.00 -16.93
N ASP A 251 -19.62 0.52 -16.12
CA ASP A 251 -19.22 1.92 -16.17
C ASP A 251 -18.49 2.26 -17.48
N LEU A 252 -17.56 1.42 -17.94
CA LEU A 252 -16.87 1.58 -19.23
C LEU A 252 -17.86 1.66 -20.41
N ARG A 253 -18.90 0.80 -20.43
CA ARG A 253 -19.92 0.81 -21.48
C ARG A 253 -20.80 2.05 -21.46
N ALA A 254 -20.95 2.72 -20.33
CA ALA A 254 -21.74 3.94 -20.19
C ALA A 254 -20.98 5.19 -20.67
N ARG A 255 -19.68 5.08 -20.92
CA ARG A 255 -18.81 6.20 -21.30
C ARG A 255 -18.53 6.21 -22.78
N PRO A 256 -18.88 7.30 -23.52
CA PRO A 256 -18.68 7.38 -24.97
C PRO A 256 -17.23 7.18 -25.42
N GLU A 257 -16.25 7.68 -24.63
CA GLU A 257 -14.83 7.57 -24.93
C GLU A 257 -14.31 6.13 -24.99
N PHE A 258 -15.04 5.17 -24.39
CA PHE A 258 -14.70 3.75 -24.41
C PHE A 258 -15.54 2.90 -25.36
N GLU A 259 -16.37 3.49 -26.24
CA GLU A 259 -17.31 2.75 -27.09
C GLU A 259 -16.63 1.66 -27.94
N ASN A 260 -15.45 1.95 -28.53
CA ASN A 260 -14.69 1.01 -29.34
C ASN A 260 -13.36 0.57 -28.70
N ALA A 261 -13.23 0.76 -27.41
CA ALA A 261 -11.97 0.55 -26.72
C ALA A 261 -11.52 -0.92 -26.73
N THR A 262 -10.21 -1.14 -26.84
CA THR A 262 -9.57 -2.46 -26.83
C THR A 262 -8.85 -2.67 -25.50
N VAL A 263 -9.14 -3.78 -24.84
CA VAL A 263 -8.43 -4.19 -23.60
C VAL A 263 -7.13 -4.91 -23.99
N THR A 264 -6.01 -4.36 -23.59
CA THR A 264 -4.67 -4.91 -23.89
C THR A 264 -4.08 -5.70 -22.74
N ASP A 265 -4.47 -5.41 -21.49
CA ASP A 265 -4.05 -6.14 -20.28
C ASP A 265 -5.11 -6.05 -19.19
N LYS A 266 -5.15 -7.05 -18.29
CA LYS A 266 -6.06 -7.10 -17.15
C LYS A 266 -5.47 -7.87 -15.98
N LEU A 267 -5.59 -7.33 -14.79
CA LEU A 267 -5.12 -7.95 -13.55
C LEU A 267 -6.05 -7.61 -12.38
N GLY A 268 -6.11 -8.53 -11.42
CA GLY A 268 -6.73 -8.30 -10.13
C GLY A 268 -5.76 -8.59 -8.98
N ALA A 269 -5.95 -7.90 -7.86
CA ALA A 269 -5.18 -8.11 -6.65
C ALA A 269 -5.97 -7.73 -5.40
N ALA A 270 -5.48 -8.18 -4.24
CA ALA A 270 -5.80 -7.60 -2.96
C ALA A 270 -4.72 -6.58 -2.57
N LEU A 271 -5.11 -5.56 -1.81
CA LEU A 271 -4.19 -4.60 -1.20
C LEU A 271 -4.66 -4.28 0.22
N PRO A 272 -3.75 -4.04 1.18
CA PRO A 272 -4.13 -3.67 2.53
C PRO A 272 -4.69 -2.24 2.53
N THR A 273 -5.84 -2.06 3.17
CA THR A 273 -6.45 -0.77 3.47
C THR A 273 -6.56 -0.61 4.97
N ARG A 274 -5.41 -0.71 5.63
CA ARG A 274 -5.26 -0.68 7.09
C ARG A 274 -4.08 0.20 7.50
N ARG A 275 -4.01 0.56 8.76
CA ARG A 275 -2.77 1.11 9.33
C ARG A 275 -1.62 0.10 9.15
N PRO A 276 -0.36 0.55 9.08
CA PRO A 276 0.79 -0.35 9.10
C PRO A 276 0.74 -1.31 10.29
N TYR A 277 1.39 -2.45 10.16
CA TYR A 277 1.54 -3.37 11.29
C TYR A 277 2.20 -2.65 12.47
N ASP A 278 1.67 -2.87 13.66
CA ASP A 278 2.23 -2.27 14.86
C ASP A 278 3.68 -2.74 15.10
N SER A 279 3.98 -3.97 14.76
CA SER A 279 5.34 -4.47 14.61
C SER A 279 5.41 -5.41 13.42
N ALA A 280 6.39 -5.20 12.56
CA ALA A 280 6.66 -6.00 11.37
C ALA A 280 8.00 -6.76 11.49
N VAL A 281 8.49 -7.00 12.73
CA VAL A 281 9.73 -7.72 12.99
C VAL A 281 9.53 -8.84 14.01
N ALA A 282 10.30 -9.91 13.80
CA ALA A 282 10.48 -11.02 14.74
C ALA A 282 11.94 -11.51 14.63
N PRO A 283 12.43 -12.39 15.52
CA PRO A 283 13.80 -12.88 15.41
C PRO A 283 14.11 -13.49 14.05
N GLY A 284 15.08 -12.92 13.31
CA GLY A 284 15.46 -13.32 11.96
C GLY A 284 14.42 -13.02 10.85
N PHE A 285 13.38 -12.21 11.13
CA PHE A 285 12.28 -11.99 10.19
C PHE A 285 11.81 -10.53 10.17
N MET A 286 11.57 -10.00 8.95
CA MET A 286 10.95 -8.70 8.73
C MET A 286 9.91 -8.79 7.62
N ALA A 287 8.75 -8.10 7.76
CA ALA A 287 7.78 -7.91 6.70
C ALA A 287 7.89 -6.50 6.11
N VAL A 288 7.72 -6.37 4.78
CA VAL A 288 7.86 -5.12 4.04
C VAL A 288 6.74 -4.90 3.01
N GLY A 289 6.47 -3.65 2.68
CA GLY A 289 5.47 -3.32 1.67
C GLY A 289 4.06 -3.76 2.08
N ASP A 290 3.29 -4.27 1.14
CA ASP A 290 1.92 -4.70 1.38
C ASP A 290 1.83 -5.82 2.43
N ALA A 291 2.86 -6.66 2.56
CA ALA A 291 2.92 -7.72 3.59
C ALA A 291 2.98 -7.16 5.02
N ALA A 292 3.29 -5.87 5.20
CA ALA A 292 3.28 -5.16 6.48
C ALA A 292 2.29 -3.99 6.53
N GLY A 293 1.36 -3.91 5.57
CA GLY A 293 0.37 -2.84 5.51
C GLY A 293 0.93 -1.47 5.11
N HIS A 294 2.02 -1.40 4.36
CA HIS A 294 2.68 -0.15 3.97
C HIS A 294 2.02 0.52 2.75
N VAL A 295 0.71 0.53 2.74
CA VAL A 295 -0.13 1.17 1.71
C VAL A 295 -0.92 2.30 2.36
N ASN A 296 -1.07 3.43 1.69
CA ASN A 296 -1.97 4.48 2.15
C ASN A 296 -3.40 3.96 2.17
N PRO A 297 -4.06 3.84 3.32
CA PRO A 297 -5.34 3.16 3.45
C PRO A 297 -6.51 3.90 2.80
N THR A 298 -6.36 5.19 2.47
CA THR A 298 -7.42 6.00 1.83
C THR A 298 -7.32 6.02 0.31
N THR A 299 -6.08 5.94 -0.23
CA THR A 299 -5.85 6.08 -1.67
C THR A 299 -5.37 4.80 -2.36
N GLY A 300 -4.99 3.77 -1.59
CA GLY A 300 -4.37 2.55 -2.14
C GLY A 300 -2.94 2.75 -2.67
N GLY A 301 -2.35 3.93 -2.50
CA GLY A 301 -0.99 4.24 -2.96
C GLY A 301 0.08 3.55 -2.10
N GLY A 302 0.81 2.58 -2.67
CA GLY A 302 1.79 1.77 -1.95
C GLY A 302 3.24 1.91 -2.43
N ILE A 303 3.48 2.40 -3.66
CA ILE A 303 4.81 2.33 -4.30
C ILE A 303 5.90 3.03 -3.46
N ALA A 304 5.69 4.29 -3.08
CA ALA A 304 6.68 5.04 -2.30
C ALA A 304 6.91 4.44 -0.90
N GLY A 305 5.83 4.07 -0.19
CA GLY A 305 5.92 3.40 1.12
C GLY A 305 6.69 2.08 1.04
N ALA A 306 6.42 1.27 0.01
CA ALA A 306 7.12 0.01 -0.24
C ALA A 306 8.61 0.21 -0.54
N ALA A 307 8.97 1.22 -1.35
CA ALA A 307 10.36 1.53 -1.68
C ALA A 307 11.17 1.91 -0.42
N TYR A 308 10.64 2.83 0.39
CA TYR A 308 11.31 3.25 1.63
C TYR A 308 11.33 2.15 2.70
N ALA A 309 10.25 1.38 2.85
CA ALA A 309 10.24 0.25 3.77
C ALA A 309 11.28 -0.81 3.37
N GLY A 310 11.40 -1.10 2.07
CA GLY A 310 12.44 -1.99 1.55
C GLY A 310 13.84 -1.50 1.90
N LYS A 311 14.15 -0.21 1.62
CA LYS A 311 15.43 0.40 2.02
C LYS A 311 15.68 0.25 3.52
N TYR A 312 14.71 0.58 4.36
CA TYR A 312 14.88 0.54 5.81
C TYR A 312 15.09 -0.87 6.34
N ALA A 313 14.39 -1.87 5.78
CA ALA A 313 14.60 -3.26 6.11
C ALA A 313 15.99 -3.75 5.66
N GLY A 314 16.42 -3.37 4.45
CA GLY A 314 17.75 -3.70 3.95
C GLY A 314 18.87 -3.15 4.84
N GLU A 315 18.84 -1.85 5.16
CA GLU A 315 19.81 -1.21 6.05
C GLU A 315 19.80 -1.81 7.46
N GLN A 316 18.62 -2.23 7.96
CA GLN A 316 18.53 -2.86 9.26
C GLN A 316 19.04 -4.30 9.26
N ALA A 317 18.79 -5.07 8.20
CA ALA A 317 19.33 -6.42 8.02
C ALA A 317 20.87 -6.39 8.01
N VAL A 318 21.47 -5.50 7.21
CA VAL A 318 22.93 -5.30 7.16
C VAL A 318 23.49 -5.03 8.55
N ARG A 319 22.94 -4.04 9.25
CA ARG A 319 23.38 -3.67 10.60
C ARG A 319 23.28 -4.83 11.59
N ALA A 320 22.17 -5.59 11.57
CA ALA A 320 21.94 -6.71 12.46
C ALA A 320 22.95 -7.86 12.22
N ILE A 321 23.21 -8.18 10.97
CA ILE A 321 24.17 -9.20 10.56
C ILE A 321 25.59 -8.79 10.93
N GLU A 322 26.02 -7.56 10.67
CA GLU A 322 27.33 -7.03 11.07
C GLU A 322 27.55 -7.08 12.60
N GLN A 323 26.49 -6.90 13.38
CA GLN A 323 26.54 -7.01 14.84
C GLN A 323 26.44 -8.44 15.38
N GLY A 324 26.12 -9.40 14.50
CA GLY A 324 25.88 -10.80 14.88
C GLY A 324 24.64 -11.01 15.74
N ASP A 325 23.68 -10.09 15.67
CA ASP A 325 22.43 -10.13 16.45
C ASP A 325 21.23 -9.82 15.55
N VAL A 326 20.42 -10.85 15.25
CA VAL A 326 19.21 -10.77 14.48
C VAL A 326 17.94 -10.98 15.34
N SER A 327 18.04 -10.72 16.63
CA SER A 327 16.90 -10.73 17.54
C SER A 327 15.86 -9.67 17.17
N GLU A 328 14.64 -9.83 17.68
CA GLU A 328 13.59 -8.81 17.51
C GLU A 328 14.07 -7.42 17.96
N SER A 329 14.80 -7.35 19.09
CA SER A 329 15.35 -6.09 19.59
C SER A 329 16.38 -5.46 18.64
N ALA A 330 17.23 -6.27 18.01
CA ALA A 330 18.21 -5.81 17.04
C ALA A 330 17.55 -5.32 15.75
N LEU A 331 16.42 -5.94 15.33
CA LEU A 331 15.67 -5.55 14.14
C LEU A 331 14.68 -4.40 14.40
N TRP A 332 14.44 -4.03 15.65
CA TRP A 332 13.38 -3.10 16.06
C TRP A 332 13.43 -1.73 15.42
N HIS A 333 14.62 -1.21 15.16
CA HIS A 333 14.79 0.12 14.57
C HIS A 333 14.17 0.26 13.17
N TYR A 334 13.93 -0.84 12.47
CA TYR A 334 13.16 -0.84 11.24
C TYR A 334 11.72 -0.33 11.47
N ASN A 335 11.02 -0.85 12.50
CA ASN A 335 9.68 -0.38 12.87
C ASN A 335 9.67 1.12 13.19
N GLU A 336 10.66 1.60 13.98
CA GLU A 336 10.78 3.02 14.32
C GLU A 336 10.87 3.89 13.09
N ARG A 337 11.73 3.53 12.12
CA ARG A 337 11.91 4.29 10.88
C ARG A 337 10.66 4.32 10.01
N VAL A 338 9.93 3.22 9.93
CA VAL A 338 8.65 3.15 9.22
C VAL A 338 7.63 4.09 9.87
N MET A 339 7.50 4.03 11.20
CA MET A 339 6.54 4.86 11.94
C MET A 339 6.89 6.35 11.87
N ASP A 340 8.18 6.71 11.99
CA ASP A 340 8.66 8.09 11.90
C ASP A 340 8.47 8.68 10.49
N HIS A 341 8.60 7.87 9.41
CA HIS A 341 8.53 8.38 8.03
C HIS A 341 7.08 8.50 7.52
N PHE A 342 6.30 7.43 7.60
CA PHE A 342 4.95 7.40 7.04
C PHE A 342 3.92 6.65 7.91
N GLY A 343 4.35 5.80 8.83
CA GLY A 343 3.44 4.92 9.57
C GLY A 343 2.45 5.67 10.44
N ALA A 344 2.88 6.70 11.17
CA ALA A 344 1.99 7.53 11.97
C ALA A 344 0.91 8.23 11.10
N ARG A 345 1.31 8.74 9.93
CA ARG A 345 0.38 9.32 8.97
C ARG A 345 -0.60 8.28 8.42
N TYR A 346 -0.13 7.08 8.08
CA TYR A 346 -1.01 6.02 7.57
C TYR A 346 -1.98 5.51 8.64
N ALA A 347 -1.57 5.47 9.91
CA ALA A 347 -2.47 5.17 11.02
C ALA A 347 -3.58 6.22 11.18
N SER A 348 -3.26 7.49 11.02
CA SER A 348 -4.25 8.57 10.98
C SER A 348 -5.19 8.46 9.77
N LEU A 349 -4.65 8.16 8.58
CA LEU A 349 -5.44 7.98 7.35
C LEU A 349 -6.37 6.76 7.45
N ASP A 350 -6.00 5.73 8.17
CA ASP A 350 -6.87 4.58 8.42
C ASP A 350 -8.15 4.93 9.18
N VAL A 351 -8.13 5.96 10.01
CA VAL A 351 -9.34 6.48 10.70
C VAL A 351 -10.36 7.00 9.69
N TYR A 352 -9.91 7.68 8.62
CA TYR A 352 -10.79 8.12 7.53
C TYR A 352 -11.26 6.95 6.66
N ASN A 353 -10.42 5.92 6.46
CA ASN A 353 -10.85 4.70 5.80
C ASN A 353 -11.95 3.97 6.62
N ILE A 354 -11.81 3.91 7.95
CA ILE A 354 -12.84 3.36 8.84
C ILE A 354 -14.14 4.19 8.72
N LEU A 355 -14.07 5.51 8.74
CA LEU A 355 -15.24 6.36 8.52
C LEU A 355 -15.94 6.04 7.19
N SER A 356 -15.18 5.86 6.10
CA SER A 356 -15.74 5.57 4.78
C SER A 356 -16.51 4.25 4.71
N THR A 357 -16.29 3.33 5.63
CA THR A 357 -17.06 2.07 5.73
C THR A 357 -18.39 2.24 6.47
N ALA A 358 -18.56 3.33 7.21
CA ALA A 358 -19.77 3.62 8.01
C ALA A 358 -20.71 4.62 7.35
N ILE A 359 -20.23 5.39 6.39
CA ILE A 359 -21.02 6.37 5.63
C ILE A 359 -21.47 5.74 4.31
N ASP A 360 -22.72 5.89 3.93
CA ASP A 360 -23.19 5.49 2.62
C ASP A 360 -22.60 6.39 1.50
N VAL A 361 -22.74 5.95 0.26
CA VAL A 361 -22.18 6.66 -0.91
C VAL A 361 -22.76 8.07 -1.03
N ASP A 362 -24.03 8.25 -0.72
CA ASP A 362 -24.70 9.56 -0.77
C ASP A 362 -24.16 10.53 0.30
N GLY A 363 -23.92 10.03 1.52
CA GLY A 363 -23.30 10.80 2.59
C GLY A 363 -21.85 11.17 2.27
N LEU A 364 -21.07 10.23 1.71
CA LEU A 364 -19.70 10.47 1.31
C LEU A 364 -19.59 11.49 0.17
N THR A 365 -20.40 11.34 -0.87
CA THR A 365 -20.42 12.26 -2.02
C THR A 365 -20.97 13.64 -1.62
N GLY A 366 -22.00 13.68 -0.76
CA GLY A 366 -22.48 14.91 -0.17
C GLY A 366 -21.45 15.65 0.67
N LEU A 367 -20.60 14.92 1.39
CA LEU A 367 -19.47 15.49 2.14
C LEU A 367 -18.40 16.03 1.18
N LEU A 368 -18.03 15.26 0.16
CA LEU A 368 -17.03 15.64 -0.86
C LEU A 368 -17.44 16.94 -1.59
N ALA A 369 -18.70 17.05 -1.99
CA ALA A 369 -19.21 18.23 -2.68
C ALA A 369 -19.20 19.53 -1.84
N ARG A 370 -19.09 19.41 -0.51
CA ARG A 370 -19.20 20.54 0.44
C ARG A 370 -17.91 20.91 1.16
N VAL A 371 -16.95 19.98 1.19
CA VAL A 371 -15.60 20.27 1.73
C VAL A 371 -14.79 20.95 0.63
N PRO A 372 -14.13 22.09 0.89
CA PRO A 372 -13.25 22.71 -0.10
C PRO A 372 -12.19 21.72 -0.60
N GLY A 373 -12.08 21.56 -1.93
CA GLY A 373 -11.23 20.53 -2.56
C GLY A 373 -9.79 20.52 -2.08
N GLU A 374 -9.17 21.70 -1.87
CA GLU A 374 -7.83 21.83 -1.29
C GLU A 374 -7.73 21.22 0.11
N LYS A 375 -8.76 21.40 0.95
CA LYS A 375 -8.79 20.86 2.32
C LYS A 375 -9.05 19.36 2.33
N PHE A 376 -9.81 18.87 1.39
CA PHE A 376 -10.01 17.44 1.19
C PHE A 376 -8.72 16.75 0.73
N ALA A 377 -8.02 17.35 -0.24
CA ALA A 377 -6.71 16.88 -0.67
C ALA A 377 -5.70 16.88 0.50
N GLU A 378 -5.66 17.95 1.30
CA GLU A 378 -4.81 18.03 2.49
C GLU A 378 -5.12 16.87 3.46
N ALA A 379 -6.39 16.56 3.71
CA ALA A 379 -6.81 15.44 4.58
C ALA A 379 -6.32 14.09 4.04
N LEU A 380 -6.56 13.81 2.77
CA LEU A 380 -6.21 12.52 2.15
C LEU A 380 -4.70 12.28 2.07
N TYR A 381 -3.91 13.34 1.95
CA TYR A 381 -2.47 13.22 1.71
C TYR A 381 -1.61 13.41 2.94
N SER A 382 -2.00 14.31 3.85
CA SER A 382 -1.20 14.60 5.04
C SER A 382 -1.68 13.86 6.30
N GLY A 383 -2.90 13.36 6.31
CA GLY A 383 -3.55 12.82 7.50
C GLY A 383 -3.95 13.89 8.53
N THR A 384 -3.57 15.15 8.27
CA THR A 384 -3.91 16.29 9.13
C THR A 384 -4.56 17.39 8.30
N THR A 385 -5.63 17.99 8.80
CA THR A 385 -6.24 19.17 8.19
C THR A 385 -6.48 20.24 9.25
N SER A 386 -6.25 21.49 8.88
CA SER A 386 -6.62 22.62 9.71
C SER A 386 -8.04 23.11 9.37
N PHE A 387 -9.04 22.46 9.93
CA PHE A 387 -10.39 23.02 9.92
C PHE A 387 -10.54 24.03 11.05
N GLY A 388 -10.36 25.29 10.74
CA GLY A 388 -10.65 26.35 11.72
C GLY A 388 -12.16 26.44 12.02
N PRO A 389 -12.57 26.89 13.24
CA PRO A 389 -13.98 27.04 13.61
C PRO A 389 -14.81 27.87 12.62
N ARG A 390 -14.18 28.81 11.91
CA ARG A 390 -14.83 29.62 10.88
C ARG A 390 -15.19 28.83 9.63
N LEU A 391 -14.31 27.91 9.19
CA LEU A 391 -14.57 27.06 8.04
C LEU A 391 -15.69 26.08 8.35
N ILE A 392 -15.70 25.49 9.54
CA ILE A 392 -16.78 24.60 10.02
C ILE A 392 -18.12 25.36 10.04
N ALA A 393 -18.14 26.59 10.59
CA ALA A 393 -19.35 27.39 10.65
C ALA A 393 -19.84 27.85 9.26
N GLN A 394 -18.94 28.12 8.33
CA GLN A 394 -19.26 28.45 6.95
C GLN A 394 -19.82 27.23 6.20
N THR A 395 -19.13 26.10 6.25
CA THR A 395 -19.57 24.83 5.64
C THR A 395 -20.93 24.39 6.22
N ALA A 396 -21.13 24.49 7.53
CA ALA A 396 -22.38 24.15 8.18
C ALA A 396 -23.54 25.09 7.75
N LYS A 397 -23.27 26.37 7.47
CA LYS A 397 -24.26 27.34 7.00
C LYS A 397 -24.71 27.07 5.55
N GLU A 398 -23.79 26.60 4.72
CA GLU A 398 -24.01 26.29 3.31
C GLU A 398 -24.59 24.87 3.11
N SER A 399 -24.54 24.02 4.16
CA SER A 399 -24.88 22.59 4.12
C SER A 399 -26.13 22.26 4.92
N TYR A 400 -27.22 23.00 4.71
CA TYR A 400 -28.50 22.72 5.37
C TYR A 400 -28.96 21.29 5.04
N GLY A 401 -28.94 20.39 6.05
CA GLY A 401 -29.25 18.96 5.92
C GLY A 401 -28.07 18.00 6.11
N PHE A 402 -26.83 18.45 6.00
CA PHE A 402 -25.61 17.61 6.12
C PHE A 402 -24.75 17.93 7.34
N TRP A 403 -25.26 18.70 8.27
CA TRP A 403 -24.47 19.14 9.41
C TRP A 403 -24.12 18.00 10.40
N ARG A 404 -24.84 16.88 10.36
CA ARG A 404 -24.54 15.68 11.14
C ARG A 404 -23.26 15.01 10.60
N GLU A 405 -23.18 14.85 9.29
CA GLU A 405 -22.04 14.29 8.58
C GLU A 405 -20.80 15.18 8.74
N ILE A 406 -20.97 16.50 8.70
CA ILE A 406 -19.90 17.47 8.96
C ILE A 406 -19.40 17.39 10.40
N TYR A 407 -20.31 17.26 11.38
CA TYR A 407 -19.92 17.08 12.77
C TYR A 407 -19.20 15.75 12.99
N GLN A 408 -19.69 14.65 12.41
CA GLN A 408 -19.05 13.35 12.46
C GLN A 408 -17.66 13.39 11.83
N PHE A 409 -17.49 14.05 10.68
CA PHE A 409 -16.19 14.23 10.04
C PHE A 409 -15.22 15.03 10.93
N TYR A 410 -15.71 16.06 11.62
CA TYR A 410 -14.89 16.84 12.55
C TYR A 410 -14.43 16.02 13.76
N GLU A 411 -15.30 15.23 14.38
CA GLU A 411 -14.93 14.33 15.48
C GLU A 411 -13.97 13.25 14.98
N THR A 412 -14.20 12.70 13.80
CA THR A 412 -13.30 11.75 13.16
C THR A 412 -11.91 12.36 12.94
N LYS A 413 -11.84 13.60 12.49
CA LYS A 413 -10.58 14.32 12.33
C LYS A 413 -9.84 14.46 13.67
N ASN A 414 -10.52 14.78 14.77
CA ASN A 414 -9.90 14.88 16.07
C ASN A 414 -9.35 13.52 16.54
N ALA A 415 -10.12 12.44 16.33
CA ALA A 415 -9.69 11.09 16.62
C ALA A 415 -8.48 10.67 15.75
N ALA A 416 -8.45 11.05 14.47
CA ALA A 416 -7.33 10.81 13.57
C ALA A 416 -6.04 11.53 14.03
N ASP A 417 -6.17 12.78 14.49
CA ASP A 417 -5.05 13.54 15.06
C ASP A 417 -4.53 12.89 16.36
N ASP A 418 -5.41 12.36 17.21
CA ASP A 418 -5.01 11.66 18.44
C ASP A 418 -4.28 10.36 18.12
N VAL A 419 -4.77 9.59 17.16
CA VAL A 419 -4.09 8.38 16.65
C VAL A 419 -2.71 8.74 16.09
N MET A 420 -2.60 9.77 15.23
CA MET A 420 -1.32 10.22 14.69
C MET A 420 -0.32 10.56 15.78
N ARG A 421 -0.71 11.40 16.77
CA ARG A 421 0.15 11.78 17.90
C ARG A 421 0.57 10.59 18.76
N HIS A 422 -0.24 9.55 18.84
CA HIS A 422 0.12 8.32 19.55
C HIS A 422 1.18 7.54 18.78
N TYR A 423 1.01 7.38 17.46
CA TYR A 423 1.96 6.69 16.60
C TYR A 423 3.30 7.45 16.46
N GLU A 424 3.32 8.78 16.52
CA GLU A 424 4.55 9.60 16.61
C GLU A 424 5.37 9.31 17.88
N ARG A 425 4.76 8.69 18.90
CA ARG A 425 5.42 8.25 20.13
C ARG A 425 5.67 6.74 20.14
N TYR A 426 5.97 6.19 18.98
CA TYR A 426 6.20 4.77 18.82
C TYR A 426 7.29 4.26 19.78
N PRO A 427 7.16 3.04 20.38
CA PRO A 427 8.12 2.49 21.32
C PRO A 427 9.51 2.31 20.70
N ARG A 428 10.55 2.63 21.44
CA ARG A 428 11.95 2.44 21.03
C ARG A 428 12.49 1.03 21.30
N ARG A 429 11.65 0.12 21.80
CA ARG A 429 12.01 -1.27 22.10
C ARG A 429 10.75 -2.15 22.26
N PRO A 430 10.85 -3.47 21.96
CA PRO A 430 9.72 -4.40 22.04
C PRO A 430 9.05 -4.42 23.42
N SER A 431 9.83 -4.39 24.50
CA SER A 431 9.32 -4.47 25.88
C SER A 431 8.39 -3.33 26.30
N ALA A 432 8.30 -2.25 25.55
CA ALA A 432 7.38 -1.13 25.80
C ALA A 432 6.07 -1.25 24.98
N MET A 433 5.96 -2.27 24.11
CA MET A 433 4.88 -2.40 23.15
C MET A 433 3.52 -2.63 23.81
N GLU A 434 3.45 -3.49 24.84
CA GLU A 434 2.18 -3.82 25.52
C GLU A 434 1.46 -2.58 26.08
N GLY A 435 2.21 -1.68 26.72
CA GLY A 435 1.64 -0.43 27.25
C GLY A 435 1.18 0.53 26.16
N TRP A 436 1.93 0.59 25.07
CA TRP A 436 1.62 1.42 23.91
C TRP A 436 0.36 0.89 23.18
N GLN A 437 0.24 -0.42 22.99
CA GLN A 437 -0.92 -1.07 22.38
C GLN A 437 -2.21 -0.85 23.18
N LYS A 438 -2.17 -0.90 24.52
CA LYS A 438 -3.33 -0.61 25.36
C LYS A 438 -3.88 0.82 25.13
N GLU A 439 -3.01 1.79 24.99
CA GLU A 439 -3.44 3.17 24.69
C GLU A 439 -3.95 3.30 23.24
N ARG A 440 -3.29 2.63 22.27
CA ARG A 440 -3.77 2.53 20.90
C ARG A 440 -5.19 1.95 20.85
N ASP A 441 -5.46 0.85 21.58
CA ASP A 441 -6.79 0.20 21.62
C ASP A 441 -7.86 1.16 22.13
N ARG A 442 -7.54 1.89 23.22
CA ARG A 442 -8.45 2.92 23.77
C ARG A 442 -8.77 4.02 22.75
N LEU A 443 -7.79 4.45 21.98
CA LEU A 443 -8.00 5.43 20.91
C LEU A 443 -8.86 4.84 19.78
N MET A 444 -8.67 3.58 19.43
CA MET A 444 -9.47 2.90 18.42
C MET A 444 -10.93 2.72 18.86
N GLU A 445 -11.20 2.44 20.15
CA GLU A 445 -12.57 2.48 20.68
C GLU A 445 -13.23 3.84 20.44
N THR A 446 -12.51 4.94 20.69
CA THR A 446 -13.00 6.30 20.40
C THR A 446 -13.26 6.49 18.90
N VAL A 447 -12.39 5.97 18.02
CA VAL A 447 -12.60 6.01 16.57
C VAL A 447 -13.89 5.31 16.16
N TYR A 448 -14.16 4.12 16.67
CA TYR A 448 -15.40 3.39 16.37
C TYR A 448 -16.64 4.12 16.90
N ASP A 449 -16.55 4.68 18.10
CA ASP A 449 -17.66 5.45 18.70
C ASP A 449 -18.03 6.69 17.84
N VAL A 450 -17.04 7.45 17.36
CA VAL A 450 -17.29 8.68 16.59
C VAL A 450 -17.65 8.41 15.13
N THR A 451 -17.09 7.35 14.53
CA THR A 451 -17.37 6.97 13.14
C THR A 451 -18.66 6.17 13.00
N GLY A 452 -19.04 5.45 14.04
CA GLY A 452 -20.14 4.47 13.98
C GLY A 452 -19.83 3.23 13.15
N ALA A 453 -18.55 3.00 12.82
CA ALA A 453 -18.11 1.85 12.05
C ALA A 453 -18.03 0.59 12.94
N GLU A 454 -18.24 -0.57 12.31
CA GLU A 454 -17.91 -1.85 12.94
C GLU A 454 -16.39 -1.97 13.19
N PRO A 455 -15.98 -2.65 14.27
CA PRO A 455 -14.56 -2.85 14.57
C PRO A 455 -13.82 -3.52 13.40
N LYS A 456 -12.73 -2.90 12.97
CA LYS A 456 -11.87 -3.38 11.90
C LYS A 456 -10.71 -4.26 12.42
N TYR A 457 -10.36 -4.09 13.69
CA TYR A 457 -9.26 -4.74 14.39
C TYR A 457 -9.73 -5.49 15.63
#